data_6b850fac53be727353e8c133e803348d
#
_entry.id   6b850fac53be727353e8c133e803348d
#
_cell.length_a   1.000
_cell.length_b   1.000
_cell.length_c   1.000
_cell.angle_alpha   90.00
_cell.angle_beta   90.00
_cell.angle_gamma   90.00
#
_symmetry.space_group_name_H-M   'P 1'
#
loop_
_entity.id
_entity.type
_entity.pdbx_description
1 polymer ?
#
loop_
_entity_poly.entity_id
_entity_poly.type
_entity_poly.pdbx_seq_one_letter_code
_entity_poly.pdbx_strand_id
1 'polypeptide(L)'
;MKNKLLLLLILTMSVLSLTACGKAEKGENGQVLVYNWGEYIDPDVLVSFEEETGIEVIYDEFETNEIMYPKVESGAGAYDVICPSDYMIKKMIANDLLATIDMEKVPNAKKYIGSQYFDQSREFDPNNEYSIPYCWGTVGILYNKTMVDDPVDSWDILWNEKYADNILMQDSVRDAFMVALKRNGASMNTLNEEQLISARDELIAQKPLVQAYVIDQVRDKMIGGEAALGVIYSGEAIYTQRENPDLEYVIPKEGTNVWIDSWVIPKNAPNMENAHKFIDYMCQPEIALKNFEYITYSTPNEGARELIEDEEIKNSPIAFPKLSDYNALETYSYLGEEGDALYNELWKEVKSE
;
A
#
# COMPACT_ATOMS: atom_id res chain seq x y z
N MET A 1 55.02 -36.97 33.46
CA MET A 1 54.98 -35.94 32.42
C MET A 1 53.96 -36.24 31.32
N LYS A 2 53.56 -37.47 31.03
CA LYS A 2 52.58 -37.82 29.96
C LYS A 2 51.09 -37.40 30.29
N ASN A 3 50.70 -37.37 31.56
CA ASN A 3 49.34 -37.09 31.94
C ASN A 3 49.01 -35.59 32.00
N LYS A 4 50.00 -34.70 32.06
CA LYS A 4 49.75 -33.22 31.98
C LYS A 4 49.58 -32.71 30.56
N LEU A 5 50.14 -33.42 29.59
CA LEU A 5 50.02 -33.07 28.16
C LEU A 5 48.64 -33.46 27.60
N LEU A 6 48.02 -34.53 28.12
CA LEU A 6 46.68 -34.98 27.72
C LEU A 6 45.57 -34.08 28.26
N LEU A 7 45.75 -33.49 29.44
CA LEU A 7 44.80 -32.56 30.05
C LEU A 7 44.82 -31.19 29.34
N LEU A 8 45.99 -30.79 28.81
CA LEU A 8 46.09 -29.53 28.04
C LEU A 8 45.47 -29.65 26.66
N LEU A 9 45.49 -30.82 26.02
CA LEU A 9 44.87 -31.06 24.72
C LEU A 9 43.36 -31.15 24.79
N ILE A 10 42.79 -31.62 25.90
CA ILE A 10 41.32 -31.67 26.13
C ILE A 10 40.77 -30.30 26.47
N LEU A 11 41.57 -29.44 27.13
CA LEU A 11 41.14 -28.07 27.47
C LEU A 11 41.17 -27.12 26.26
N THR A 12 42.02 -27.39 25.25
CA THR A 12 42.05 -26.59 24.00
C THR A 12 40.99 -27.01 23.00
N MET A 13 40.41 -28.21 23.10
CA MET A 13 39.31 -28.65 22.24
C MET A 13 37.91 -28.20 22.72
N SER A 14 37.78 -27.76 24.00
CA SER A 14 36.50 -27.30 24.58
C SER A 14 36.23 -25.81 24.41
N VAL A 15 37.18 -25.05 23.82
CA VAL A 15 37.04 -23.58 23.61
C VAL A 15 36.59 -23.24 22.17
N LEU A 16 36.50 -24.22 21.27
CA LEU A 16 36.13 -24.03 19.87
C LEU A 16 34.66 -24.29 19.54
N SER A 17 33.79 -24.41 20.55
CA SER A 17 32.36 -24.66 20.32
C SER A 17 31.44 -23.51 20.79
N LEU A 18 31.99 -22.32 21.02
CA LEU A 18 31.23 -21.10 21.39
C LEU A 18 31.47 -20.00 20.37
N THR A 19 31.23 -20.33 19.10
CA THR A 19 31.12 -19.31 18.07
C THR A 19 29.98 -19.70 17.18
N ALA A 20 28.93 -18.96 17.26
CA ALA A 20 28.12 -18.50 16.15
C ALA A 20 26.66 -18.30 16.58
N CYS A 21 26.42 -17.28 17.36
CA CYS A 21 25.32 -16.37 17.11
C CYS A 21 25.98 -14.99 17.05
N GLY A 22 26.85 -14.79 16.08
CA GLY A 22 27.31 -13.46 15.70
C GLY A 22 26.26 -12.88 14.80
N LYS A 23 25.71 -11.70 15.12
CA LYS A 23 25.00 -10.89 14.16
C LYS A 23 25.96 -10.68 12.97
N ALA A 24 25.44 -10.82 11.75
CA ALA A 24 26.21 -10.51 10.56
C ALA A 24 26.62 -9.02 10.58
N GLU A 25 27.81 -8.70 10.09
CA GLU A 25 28.20 -7.29 9.94
C GLU A 25 27.43 -6.70 8.75
N LYS A 26 26.92 -5.46 8.93
CA LYS A 26 26.19 -4.73 7.88
C LYS A 26 27.02 -4.66 6.59
N GLY A 27 26.42 -5.06 5.47
CA GLY A 27 27.09 -5.07 4.16
C GLY A 27 28.03 -6.26 3.89
N GLU A 28 28.18 -7.22 4.82
CA GLU A 28 29.01 -8.41 4.62
C GLU A 28 28.53 -9.24 3.42
N ASN A 29 27.20 -9.32 3.21
CA ASN A 29 26.55 -10.01 2.11
C ASN A 29 26.07 -9.10 0.99
N GLY A 30 26.67 -7.91 0.87
CA GLY A 30 26.33 -6.91 -0.14
C GLY A 30 25.18 -6.00 0.30
N GLN A 31 24.42 -5.50 -0.66
CA GLN A 31 23.36 -4.53 -0.43
C GLN A 31 22.08 -4.86 -1.18
N VAL A 32 20.96 -4.22 -0.79
CA VAL A 32 19.71 -4.17 -1.53
C VAL A 32 19.21 -2.72 -1.58
N LEU A 33 18.87 -2.23 -2.77
CA LEU A 33 18.35 -0.89 -3.00
C LEU A 33 16.83 -0.97 -3.10
N VAL A 34 16.14 -0.41 -2.11
CA VAL A 34 14.66 -0.43 -2.00
C VAL A 34 14.11 0.96 -2.28
N TYR A 35 13.07 1.04 -3.11
CA TYR A 35 12.37 2.28 -3.44
C TYR A 35 10.88 2.13 -3.11
N ASN A 36 10.42 2.83 -2.09
CA ASN A 36 9.11 2.66 -1.51
C ASN A 36 8.43 4.00 -1.26
N TRP A 37 7.19 3.98 -0.82
CA TRP A 37 6.45 5.15 -0.34
C TRP A 37 7.07 5.66 0.96
N GLY A 38 6.86 6.95 1.27
CA GLY A 38 7.22 7.50 2.57
C GLY A 38 6.40 6.87 3.70
N GLU A 39 7.04 6.63 4.85
CA GLU A 39 6.42 6.04 6.05
C GLU A 39 5.68 4.70 5.81
N TYR A 40 6.14 3.91 4.87
CA TYR A 40 5.46 2.71 4.37
C TYR A 40 6.13 1.39 4.74
N ILE A 41 7.04 1.44 5.69
CA ILE A 41 7.73 0.29 6.30
C ILE A 41 8.20 0.69 7.70
N ASP A 42 8.09 -0.23 8.66
CA ASP A 42 8.66 -0.02 9.99
C ASP A 42 10.20 0.04 9.89
N PRO A 43 10.85 1.15 10.29
CA PRO A 43 12.31 1.27 10.24
C PRO A 43 13.05 0.16 11.00
N ASP A 44 12.46 -0.38 12.08
CA ASP A 44 13.07 -1.47 12.85
C ASP A 44 13.10 -2.79 12.06
N VAL A 45 12.21 -2.94 11.06
CA VAL A 45 12.21 -4.09 10.14
C VAL A 45 13.43 -4.04 9.22
N LEU A 46 13.83 -2.86 8.74
CA LEU A 46 15.03 -2.69 7.93
C LEU A 46 16.29 -3.05 8.73
N VAL A 47 16.36 -2.55 9.97
CA VAL A 47 17.47 -2.85 10.90
C VAL A 47 17.56 -4.35 11.18
N SER A 48 16.43 -5.00 11.46
CA SER A 48 16.42 -6.44 11.75
C SER A 48 16.80 -7.28 10.51
N PHE A 49 16.39 -6.86 9.31
CA PHE A 49 16.84 -7.50 8.06
C PHE A 49 18.36 -7.43 7.90
N GLU A 50 18.98 -6.26 8.11
CA GLU A 50 20.42 -6.09 8.04
C GLU A 50 21.17 -6.95 9.08
N GLU A 51 20.66 -6.99 10.32
CA GLU A 51 21.25 -7.78 11.40
C GLU A 51 21.17 -9.28 11.16
N GLU A 52 20.07 -9.77 10.55
CA GLU A 52 19.89 -11.20 10.30
C GLU A 52 20.63 -11.69 9.05
N THR A 53 20.68 -10.83 8.02
CA THR A 53 21.19 -11.26 6.70
C THR A 53 22.58 -10.77 6.39
N GLY A 54 23.07 -9.72 7.05
CA GLY A 54 24.30 -9.02 6.69
C GLY A 54 24.21 -8.23 5.38
N ILE A 55 22.99 -8.08 4.81
CA ILE A 55 22.75 -7.31 3.61
C ILE A 55 22.40 -5.88 4.02
N GLU A 56 23.16 -4.90 3.52
CA GLU A 56 22.87 -3.49 3.77
C GLU A 56 21.64 -3.04 2.98
N VAL A 57 20.71 -2.33 3.63
CA VAL A 57 19.54 -1.75 2.97
C VAL A 57 19.81 -0.28 2.63
N ILE A 58 19.76 0.06 1.34
CA ILE A 58 19.75 1.44 0.88
C ILE A 58 18.29 1.76 0.53
N TYR A 59 17.67 2.62 1.32
CA TYR A 59 16.24 2.92 1.25
C TYR A 59 15.99 4.32 0.73
N ASP A 60 15.28 4.42 -0.39
CA ASP A 60 14.82 5.67 -1.00
C ASP A 60 13.28 5.71 -0.95
N GLU A 61 12.72 6.92 -0.92
CA GLU A 61 11.28 7.16 -0.88
C GLU A 61 10.77 7.91 -2.11
N PHE A 62 9.50 7.67 -2.46
CA PHE A 62 8.78 8.44 -3.47
C PHE A 62 7.39 8.84 -2.95
N GLU A 63 6.89 9.97 -3.45
CA GLU A 63 5.58 10.50 -3.06
C GLU A 63 4.43 9.99 -3.96
N THR A 64 4.72 9.72 -5.25
CA THR A 64 3.71 9.25 -6.21
C THR A 64 4.32 8.27 -7.21
N ASN A 65 3.47 7.38 -7.76
CA ASN A 65 3.86 6.49 -8.84
C ASN A 65 4.39 7.25 -10.07
N GLU A 66 3.85 8.44 -10.33
CA GLU A 66 4.20 9.31 -11.46
C GLU A 66 5.61 9.92 -11.31
N ILE A 67 6.09 10.11 -10.09
CA ILE A 67 7.47 10.51 -9.79
C ILE A 67 8.41 9.30 -9.85
N MET A 68 7.97 8.16 -9.33
CA MET A 68 8.76 6.92 -9.29
C MET A 68 9.02 6.38 -10.71
N TYR A 69 7.98 6.28 -11.54
CA TYR A 69 8.02 5.60 -12.84
C TYR A 69 9.11 6.13 -13.79
N PRO A 70 9.23 7.46 -14.10
CA PRO A 70 10.25 7.96 -14.99
C PRO A 70 11.68 7.72 -14.48
N LYS A 71 11.89 7.69 -13.16
CA LYS A 71 13.21 7.43 -12.56
C LYS A 71 13.62 5.96 -12.81
N VAL A 72 12.68 5.03 -12.70
CA VAL A 72 12.91 3.61 -12.98
C VAL A 72 13.06 3.36 -14.48
N GLU A 73 12.16 3.91 -15.32
CA GLU A 73 12.17 3.77 -16.79
C GLU A 73 13.49 4.27 -17.39
N SER A 74 13.99 5.42 -16.94
CA SER A 74 15.28 5.97 -17.40
C SER A 74 16.50 5.21 -16.90
N GLY A 75 16.34 4.29 -15.93
CA GLY A 75 17.44 3.64 -15.25
C GLY A 75 18.28 4.57 -14.37
N ALA A 76 17.76 5.76 -14.02
CA ALA A 76 18.46 6.74 -13.18
C ALA A 76 18.62 6.29 -11.71
N GLY A 77 17.88 5.26 -11.30
CA GLY A 77 18.05 4.56 -10.01
C GLY A 77 18.20 3.06 -10.28
N ALA A 78 19.32 2.49 -9.86
CA ALA A 78 19.56 1.05 -10.00
C ALA A 78 18.91 0.30 -8.82
N TYR A 79 17.60 0.41 -8.68
CA TYR A 79 16.84 -0.22 -7.60
C TYR A 79 16.75 -1.73 -7.79
N ASP A 80 16.71 -2.44 -6.66
CA ASP A 80 16.52 -3.90 -6.62
C ASP A 80 15.08 -4.28 -6.33
N VAL A 81 14.41 -3.51 -5.48
CA VAL A 81 13.01 -3.74 -5.08
C VAL A 81 12.26 -2.42 -5.10
N ILE A 82 11.04 -2.43 -5.62
CA ILE A 82 10.13 -1.30 -5.63
C ILE A 82 8.75 -1.76 -5.17
N CYS A 83 7.97 -0.87 -4.54
CA CYS A 83 6.60 -1.15 -4.11
C CYS A 83 5.59 -0.21 -4.79
N PRO A 84 5.28 -0.39 -6.08
CA PRO A 84 4.28 0.41 -6.79
C PRO A 84 2.86 -0.09 -6.54
N SER A 85 1.88 0.73 -6.91
CA SER A 85 0.47 0.33 -6.93
C SER A 85 0.12 -0.51 -8.18
N ASP A 86 -1.00 -1.18 -8.10
CA ASP A 86 -1.58 -2.09 -9.09
C ASP A 86 -1.53 -1.59 -10.54
N TYR A 87 -2.11 -0.39 -10.84
CA TYR A 87 -2.12 0.16 -12.19
C TYR A 87 -0.71 0.48 -12.72
N MET A 88 0.18 0.86 -11.82
CA MET A 88 1.57 1.15 -12.18
C MET A 88 2.36 -0.13 -12.47
N ILE A 89 2.11 -1.20 -11.70
CA ILE A 89 2.67 -2.53 -12.00
C ILE A 89 2.25 -2.97 -13.41
N LYS A 90 0.96 -2.81 -13.74
CA LYS A 90 0.46 -3.12 -15.10
C LYS A 90 1.18 -2.33 -16.18
N LYS A 91 1.39 -1.04 -15.95
CA LYS A 91 2.16 -0.16 -16.86
C LYS A 91 3.61 -0.63 -17.00
N MET A 92 4.26 -0.96 -15.88
CA MET A 92 5.65 -1.42 -15.87
C MET A 92 5.81 -2.77 -16.59
N ILE A 93 4.86 -3.70 -16.43
CA ILE A 93 4.84 -4.98 -17.18
C ILE A 93 4.69 -4.70 -18.67
N ALA A 94 3.73 -3.85 -19.06
CA ALA A 94 3.48 -3.52 -20.46
C ALA A 94 4.71 -2.89 -21.17
N ASN A 95 5.55 -2.18 -20.41
CA ASN A 95 6.77 -1.53 -20.90
C ASN A 95 8.05 -2.37 -20.66
N ASP A 96 7.90 -3.65 -20.29
CA ASP A 96 9.02 -4.60 -20.11
C ASP A 96 10.08 -4.11 -19.08
N LEU A 97 9.62 -3.46 -18.00
CA LEU A 97 10.47 -2.87 -16.97
C LEU A 97 10.71 -3.79 -15.76
N LEU A 98 9.97 -4.90 -15.64
CA LEU A 98 10.05 -5.81 -14.51
C LEU A 98 10.72 -7.13 -14.85
N ALA A 99 11.40 -7.71 -13.88
CA ALA A 99 11.87 -9.08 -13.92
C ALA A 99 10.82 -10.00 -13.28
N THR A 100 10.77 -11.24 -13.71
CA THR A 100 9.96 -12.27 -13.05
C THR A 100 10.54 -12.64 -11.69
N ILE A 101 9.67 -12.85 -10.71
CA ILE A 101 10.03 -13.28 -9.37
C ILE A 101 10.05 -14.81 -9.34
N ASP A 102 11.18 -15.36 -8.89
CA ASP A 102 11.30 -16.80 -8.67
C ASP A 102 10.61 -17.18 -7.36
N MET A 103 9.43 -17.77 -7.45
CA MET A 103 8.62 -18.18 -6.30
C MET A 103 9.30 -19.23 -5.39
N GLU A 104 10.33 -19.94 -5.87
CA GLU A 104 11.10 -20.84 -5.03
C GLU A 104 12.11 -20.10 -4.14
N LYS A 105 12.41 -18.83 -4.47
CA LYS A 105 13.26 -17.93 -3.67
C LYS A 105 12.48 -17.08 -2.67
N VAL A 106 11.16 -17.10 -2.73
CA VAL A 106 10.26 -16.38 -1.82
C VAL A 106 9.24 -17.32 -1.16
N PRO A 107 9.70 -18.37 -0.47
CA PRO A 107 8.83 -19.39 0.11
C PRO A 107 7.84 -18.86 1.14
N ASN A 108 8.16 -17.77 1.85
CA ASN A 108 7.25 -17.13 2.79
C ASN A 108 6.07 -16.48 2.07
N ALA A 109 6.30 -15.84 0.92
CA ALA A 109 5.22 -15.31 0.10
C ALA A 109 4.25 -16.43 -0.32
N LYS A 110 4.79 -17.52 -0.86
CA LYS A 110 4.01 -18.70 -1.29
C LYS A 110 3.21 -19.33 -0.15
N LYS A 111 3.71 -19.27 1.07
CA LYS A 111 3.11 -19.91 2.25
C LYS A 111 2.09 -19.04 2.96
N TYR A 112 2.35 -17.75 3.08
CA TYR A 112 1.63 -16.89 4.00
C TYR A 112 0.75 -15.82 3.34
N ILE A 113 1.04 -15.44 2.08
CA ILE A 113 0.15 -14.55 1.35
C ILE A 113 -1.11 -15.31 0.93
N GLY A 114 -2.28 -14.79 1.30
CA GLY A 114 -3.56 -15.43 0.99
C GLY A 114 -3.80 -15.52 -0.53
N SER A 115 -4.30 -16.66 -1.00
CA SER A 115 -4.53 -16.90 -2.44
C SER A 115 -5.49 -15.90 -3.08
N GLN A 116 -6.45 -15.37 -2.31
CA GLN A 116 -7.39 -14.34 -2.78
C GLN A 116 -6.69 -13.05 -3.23
N TYR A 117 -5.54 -12.69 -2.63
CA TYR A 117 -4.77 -11.51 -3.03
C TYR A 117 -4.00 -11.76 -4.31
N PHE A 118 -3.47 -12.96 -4.52
CA PHE A 118 -2.92 -13.36 -5.82
C PHE A 118 -3.99 -13.42 -6.91
N ASP A 119 -5.21 -13.90 -6.59
CA ASP A 119 -6.31 -13.91 -7.55
C ASP A 119 -6.73 -12.49 -7.95
N GLN A 120 -6.75 -11.56 -7.00
CA GLN A 120 -7.01 -10.14 -7.26
C GLN A 120 -5.88 -9.49 -8.07
N SER A 121 -4.63 -9.82 -7.79
CA SER A 121 -3.46 -9.31 -8.52
C SER A 121 -3.47 -9.68 -10.01
N ARG A 122 -4.24 -10.70 -10.44
CA ARG A 122 -4.38 -11.06 -11.86
C ARG A 122 -4.96 -9.95 -12.74
N GLU A 123 -5.59 -8.95 -12.15
CA GLU A 123 -6.09 -7.78 -12.87
C GLU A 123 -4.94 -6.94 -13.46
N PHE A 124 -3.78 -6.93 -12.82
CA PHE A 124 -2.61 -6.18 -13.25
C PHE A 124 -1.38 -7.06 -13.56
N ASP A 125 -1.27 -8.24 -12.95
CA ASP A 125 -0.24 -9.27 -13.18
C ASP A 125 -0.91 -10.62 -13.49
N PRO A 126 -1.36 -10.87 -14.73
CA PRO A 126 -2.26 -11.99 -15.06
C PRO A 126 -1.77 -13.38 -14.65
N ASN A 127 -0.47 -13.59 -14.59
CA ASN A 127 0.14 -14.87 -14.22
C ASN A 127 0.74 -14.89 -12.81
N ASN A 128 0.71 -13.76 -12.06
CA ASN A 128 1.40 -13.57 -10.79
C ASN A 128 2.90 -13.88 -10.90
N GLU A 129 3.54 -13.36 -11.95
CA GLU A 129 4.96 -13.60 -12.24
C GLU A 129 5.86 -12.45 -11.79
N TYR A 130 5.29 -11.23 -11.60
CA TYR A 130 6.06 -10.00 -11.43
C TYR A 130 5.89 -9.35 -10.07
N SER A 131 4.85 -9.72 -9.29
CA SER A 131 4.47 -8.99 -8.09
C SER A 131 4.15 -9.90 -6.91
N ILE A 132 4.53 -9.46 -5.70
CA ILE A 132 4.16 -10.08 -4.42
C ILE A 132 3.35 -9.07 -3.62
N PRO A 133 2.08 -9.32 -3.29
CA PRO A 133 1.24 -8.43 -2.50
C PRO A 133 1.89 -8.06 -1.16
N TYR A 134 1.95 -6.77 -0.86
CA TYR A 134 2.55 -6.23 0.36
C TYR A 134 1.50 -5.71 1.34
N CYS A 135 0.66 -4.80 0.87
CA CYS A 135 -0.48 -4.30 1.62
C CYS A 135 -1.63 -3.94 0.68
N TRP A 136 -2.80 -3.74 1.24
CA TRP A 136 -4.00 -3.45 0.48
C TRP A 136 -4.97 -2.61 1.28
N GLY A 137 -5.96 -2.06 0.63
CA GLY A 137 -6.98 -1.28 1.30
C GLY A 137 -8.10 -0.86 0.37
N THR A 138 -8.98 -0.02 0.93
CA THR A 138 -10.11 0.58 0.23
C THR A 138 -10.08 2.09 0.38
N VAL A 139 -10.78 2.79 -0.48
CA VAL A 139 -11.10 4.21 -0.31
C VAL A 139 -12.54 4.31 0.19
N GLY A 140 -12.80 5.18 1.15
CA GLY A 140 -14.13 5.34 1.70
C GLY A 140 -14.35 6.72 2.29
N ILE A 141 -15.45 6.85 3.02
CA ILE A 141 -15.82 8.09 3.72
C ILE A 141 -15.51 7.91 5.20
N LEU A 142 -14.66 8.78 5.72
CA LEU A 142 -14.50 9.02 7.15
C LEU A 142 -15.40 10.16 7.57
N TYR A 143 -16.20 9.98 8.62
CA TYR A 143 -17.09 11.03 9.10
C TYR A 143 -17.05 11.14 10.61
N ASN A 144 -17.31 12.36 11.09
CA ASN A 144 -17.42 12.65 12.52
C ASN A 144 -18.87 12.50 12.98
N LYS A 145 -19.15 11.48 13.80
CA LYS A 145 -20.48 11.15 14.33
C LYS A 145 -21.13 12.28 15.13
N THR A 146 -20.33 13.22 15.64
CA THR A 146 -20.85 14.38 16.40
C THR A 146 -21.23 15.55 15.49
N MET A 147 -20.82 15.52 14.23
CA MET A 147 -21.07 16.58 13.23
C MET A 147 -22.03 16.13 12.12
N VAL A 148 -22.17 14.80 11.92
CA VAL A 148 -23.00 14.22 10.87
C VAL A 148 -24.12 13.40 11.49
N ASP A 149 -25.36 13.82 11.26
CA ASP A 149 -26.59 13.17 11.75
C ASP A 149 -27.40 12.48 10.65
N ASP A 150 -26.99 12.63 9.38
CA ASP A 150 -27.54 11.90 8.24
C ASP A 150 -26.87 10.52 8.08
N PRO A 151 -27.55 9.51 7.50
CA PRO A 151 -26.94 8.24 7.19
C PRO A 151 -25.76 8.40 6.20
N VAL A 152 -24.61 7.81 6.54
CA VAL A 152 -23.42 7.82 5.68
C VAL A 152 -23.25 6.42 5.08
N ASP A 153 -23.94 6.15 3.96
CA ASP A 153 -23.88 4.86 3.25
C ASP A 153 -23.70 5.00 1.74
N SER A 154 -23.52 6.22 1.26
CA SER A 154 -23.49 6.59 -0.16
C SER A 154 -22.53 7.74 -0.39
N TRP A 155 -21.88 7.77 -1.56
CA TRP A 155 -21.12 8.91 -2.03
C TRP A 155 -21.95 10.18 -2.15
N ASP A 156 -23.28 10.09 -2.25
CA ASP A 156 -24.20 11.25 -2.33
C ASP A 156 -24.05 12.23 -1.16
N ILE A 157 -23.64 11.76 0.03
CA ILE A 157 -23.44 12.60 1.21
C ILE A 157 -22.43 13.73 0.95
N LEU A 158 -21.46 13.51 0.06
CA LEU A 158 -20.43 14.50 -0.30
C LEU A 158 -20.95 15.62 -1.21
N TRP A 159 -22.21 15.55 -1.66
CA TRP A 159 -22.94 16.61 -2.40
C TRP A 159 -24.05 17.22 -1.57
N ASN A 160 -24.15 16.89 -0.27
CA ASN A 160 -25.17 17.45 0.59
C ASN A 160 -24.75 18.85 1.09
N GLU A 161 -25.50 19.88 0.65
CA GLU A 161 -25.25 21.28 1.01
C GLU A 161 -25.22 21.54 2.53
N LYS A 162 -25.84 20.67 3.34
CA LYS A 162 -25.82 20.75 4.79
C LYS A 162 -24.38 20.72 5.35
N TYR A 163 -23.46 20.05 4.64
CA TYR A 163 -22.07 19.89 5.05
C TYR A 163 -21.12 20.79 4.25
N ALA A 164 -21.61 21.83 3.59
CA ALA A 164 -20.77 22.78 2.87
C ALA A 164 -19.65 23.35 3.77
N ASP A 165 -18.45 23.53 3.21
CA ASP A 165 -17.22 23.92 3.91
C ASP A 165 -16.77 22.95 5.01
N ASN A 166 -17.29 21.70 5.03
CA ASN A 166 -16.95 20.65 5.99
C ASN A 166 -16.64 19.31 5.30
N ILE A 167 -16.31 19.33 4.00
CA ILE A 167 -15.99 18.15 3.19
C ILE A 167 -14.54 18.22 2.74
N LEU A 168 -13.78 17.17 2.98
CA LEU A 168 -12.41 16.98 2.47
C LEU A 168 -12.44 15.97 1.31
N MET A 169 -11.95 16.39 0.15
CA MET A 169 -11.82 15.53 -1.03
C MET A 169 -10.35 15.18 -1.29
N GLN A 170 -10.12 14.06 -1.96
CA GLN A 170 -8.78 13.65 -2.38
C GLN A 170 -8.24 14.58 -3.48
N ASP A 171 -7.00 15.04 -3.31
CA ASP A 171 -6.22 15.75 -4.35
C ASP A 171 -5.48 14.75 -5.26
N SER A 172 -6.16 13.67 -5.57
CA SER A 172 -5.76 12.62 -6.50
C SER A 172 -6.74 12.56 -7.65
N VAL A 173 -6.26 12.64 -8.88
CA VAL A 173 -7.09 12.62 -10.09
C VAL A 173 -7.99 11.38 -10.12
N ARG A 174 -7.37 10.20 -9.93
CA ARG A 174 -8.09 8.93 -10.03
C ARG A 174 -9.09 8.78 -8.89
N ASP A 175 -8.74 9.14 -7.65
CA ASP A 175 -9.66 9.00 -6.51
C ASP A 175 -10.81 9.99 -6.55
N ALA A 176 -10.56 11.25 -6.94
CA ALA A 176 -11.63 12.23 -7.10
C ALA A 176 -12.63 11.80 -8.18
N PHE A 177 -12.13 11.37 -9.36
CA PHE A 177 -12.99 10.85 -10.42
C PHE A 177 -13.69 9.54 -10.03
N MET A 178 -13.03 8.65 -9.28
CA MET A 178 -13.63 7.41 -8.77
C MET A 178 -14.89 7.70 -7.97
N VAL A 179 -14.84 8.67 -7.06
CA VAL A 179 -16.00 9.06 -6.22
C VAL A 179 -17.19 9.48 -7.10
N ALA A 180 -17.00 10.37 -8.09
CA ALA A 180 -18.07 10.82 -8.96
C ALA A 180 -18.56 9.72 -9.92
N LEU A 181 -17.65 8.92 -10.48
CA LEU A 181 -17.99 7.81 -11.38
C LEU A 181 -18.78 6.71 -10.64
N LYS A 182 -18.35 6.31 -9.45
CA LYS A 182 -19.06 5.32 -8.64
C LYS A 182 -20.44 5.82 -8.23
N ARG A 183 -20.55 7.07 -7.81
CA ARG A 183 -21.82 7.73 -7.53
C ARG A 183 -22.80 7.60 -8.69
N ASN A 184 -22.31 7.70 -9.94
CA ASN A 184 -23.09 7.55 -11.16
C ASN A 184 -23.26 6.10 -11.64
N GLY A 185 -22.77 5.11 -10.89
CA GLY A 185 -22.82 3.70 -11.26
C GLY A 185 -21.92 3.33 -12.44
N ALA A 186 -20.91 4.16 -12.73
CA ALA A 186 -19.93 3.92 -13.78
C ALA A 186 -18.66 3.21 -13.23
N SER A 187 -17.93 2.57 -14.12
CA SER A 187 -16.60 2.04 -13.78
C SER A 187 -15.60 3.18 -13.55
N MET A 188 -14.79 3.08 -12.52
CA MET A 188 -13.70 4.02 -12.26
C MET A 188 -12.54 3.90 -13.27
N ASN A 189 -12.59 2.90 -14.14
CA ASN A 189 -11.65 2.67 -15.23
C ASN A 189 -12.24 3.01 -16.60
N THR A 190 -13.38 3.71 -16.65
CA THR A 190 -14.03 4.06 -17.92
C THR A 190 -13.17 4.99 -18.76
N LEU A 191 -13.19 4.76 -20.08
CA LEU A 191 -12.68 5.70 -21.11
C LEU A 191 -13.83 6.30 -21.92
N ASN A 192 -15.07 6.10 -21.46
CA ASN A 192 -16.24 6.74 -22.10
C ASN A 192 -16.24 8.24 -21.77
N GLU A 193 -16.02 9.05 -22.80
CA GLU A 193 -15.90 10.51 -22.67
C GLU A 193 -17.16 11.16 -22.06
N GLU A 194 -18.37 10.67 -22.40
CA GLU A 194 -19.62 11.20 -21.83
C GLU A 194 -19.69 10.96 -20.32
N GLN A 195 -19.26 9.78 -19.84
CA GLN A 195 -19.21 9.47 -18.42
C GLN A 195 -18.16 10.33 -17.69
N LEU A 196 -17.01 10.55 -18.30
CA LEU A 196 -15.94 11.36 -17.74
C LEU A 196 -16.34 12.85 -17.66
N ILE A 197 -16.98 13.38 -18.72
CA ILE A 197 -17.51 14.75 -18.72
C ILE A 197 -18.59 14.91 -17.64
N SER A 198 -19.49 13.93 -17.51
CA SER A 198 -20.50 13.96 -16.44
C SER A 198 -19.86 13.97 -15.05
N ALA A 199 -18.86 13.14 -14.82
CA ALA A 199 -18.13 13.08 -13.53
C ALA A 199 -17.39 14.41 -13.25
N ARG A 200 -16.74 15.01 -14.26
CA ARG A 200 -16.12 16.33 -14.15
C ARG A 200 -17.14 17.40 -13.75
N ASP A 201 -18.29 17.46 -14.43
CA ASP A 201 -19.33 18.46 -14.16
C ASP A 201 -19.88 18.33 -12.73
N GLU A 202 -20.01 17.09 -12.23
CA GLU A 202 -20.39 16.84 -10.84
C GLU A 202 -19.33 17.28 -9.84
N LEU A 203 -18.05 17.03 -10.13
CA LEU A 203 -16.95 17.49 -9.27
C LEU A 203 -16.87 19.03 -9.24
N ILE A 204 -17.13 19.71 -10.38
CA ILE A 204 -17.24 21.18 -10.44
C ILE A 204 -18.44 21.66 -9.59
N ALA A 205 -19.58 21.00 -9.71
CA ALA A 205 -20.76 21.33 -8.91
C ALA A 205 -20.56 21.07 -7.39
N GLN A 206 -19.75 20.09 -7.03
CA GLN A 206 -19.38 19.77 -5.65
C GLN A 206 -18.41 20.81 -5.05
N LYS A 207 -17.52 21.39 -5.87
CA LYS A 207 -16.41 22.23 -5.42
C LYS A 207 -16.79 23.32 -4.41
N PRO A 208 -17.93 24.04 -4.54
CA PRO A 208 -18.37 25.03 -3.55
C PRO A 208 -18.67 24.43 -2.16
N LEU A 209 -18.82 23.10 -2.04
CA LEU A 209 -19.09 22.40 -0.79
C LEU A 209 -17.79 21.90 -0.13
N VAL A 210 -16.72 21.80 -0.91
CA VAL A 210 -15.44 21.25 -0.48
C VAL A 210 -14.62 22.29 0.28
N GLN A 211 -14.25 21.97 1.52
CA GLN A 211 -13.35 22.78 2.33
C GLN A 211 -11.92 22.77 1.74
N ALA A 212 -11.43 21.61 1.39
CA ALA A 212 -10.10 21.44 0.80
C ALA A 212 -9.97 20.13 0.02
N TYR A 213 -9.11 20.17 -1.00
CA TYR A 213 -8.55 18.98 -1.64
C TYR A 213 -7.22 18.65 -0.96
N VAL A 214 -7.12 17.45 -0.39
CA VAL A 214 -6.00 17.01 0.45
C VAL A 214 -5.64 15.55 0.15
N ILE A 215 -4.44 15.13 0.54
CA ILE A 215 -4.04 13.71 0.57
C ILE A 215 -3.86 13.34 2.05
N ASP A 216 -2.64 13.30 2.57
CA ASP A 216 -2.36 12.87 3.94
C ASP A 216 -2.92 13.84 5.02
N GLN A 217 -3.08 15.12 4.68
CA GLN A 217 -3.63 16.13 5.60
C GLN A 217 -5.09 15.86 6.02
N VAL A 218 -5.81 14.98 5.30
CA VAL A 218 -7.15 14.54 5.70
C VAL A 218 -7.12 13.94 7.11
N ARG A 219 -6.09 13.19 7.45
CA ARG A 219 -5.86 12.56 8.74
C ARG A 219 -5.90 13.59 9.88
N ASP A 220 -4.99 14.55 9.84
CA ASP A 220 -4.84 15.54 10.91
C ASP A 220 -6.09 16.43 11.05
N LYS A 221 -6.70 16.82 9.92
CA LYS A 221 -7.92 17.62 9.91
C LYS A 221 -9.11 16.90 10.53
N MET A 222 -9.30 15.61 10.20
CA MET A 222 -10.36 14.80 10.78
C MET A 222 -10.14 14.53 12.26
N ILE A 223 -8.91 14.22 12.69
CA ILE A 223 -8.54 14.06 14.10
C ILE A 223 -8.86 15.36 14.87
N GLY A 224 -8.50 16.51 14.30
CA GLY A 224 -8.74 17.82 14.89
C GLY A 224 -10.20 18.28 14.89
N GLY A 225 -11.11 17.54 14.23
CA GLY A 225 -12.52 17.93 14.10
C GLY A 225 -12.73 19.16 13.20
N GLU A 226 -11.83 19.41 12.25
CA GLU A 226 -11.88 20.54 11.34
C GLU A 226 -12.87 20.33 10.18
N ALA A 227 -13.30 19.08 9.94
CA ALA A 227 -14.27 18.73 8.90
C ALA A 227 -15.22 17.63 9.38
N ALA A 228 -16.40 17.60 8.79
CA ALA A 228 -17.43 16.61 9.10
C ALA A 228 -17.25 15.31 8.30
N LEU A 229 -16.77 15.40 7.06
CA LEU A 229 -16.65 14.31 6.09
C LEU A 229 -15.30 14.39 5.38
N GLY A 230 -14.68 13.25 5.14
CA GLY A 230 -13.43 13.15 4.36
C GLY A 230 -13.37 11.88 3.54
N VAL A 231 -12.90 11.98 2.30
CA VAL A 231 -12.54 10.83 1.49
C VAL A 231 -11.13 10.41 1.90
N ILE A 232 -10.96 9.14 2.30
CA ILE A 232 -9.74 8.66 2.93
C ILE A 232 -9.47 7.19 2.60
N TYR A 233 -8.21 6.78 2.67
CA TYR A 233 -7.82 5.38 2.59
C TYR A 233 -8.07 4.65 3.92
N SER A 234 -8.41 3.35 3.85
CA SER A 234 -8.80 2.57 5.03
C SER A 234 -7.72 2.49 6.13
N GLY A 235 -6.43 2.42 5.76
CA GLY A 235 -5.34 2.42 6.74
C GLY A 235 -5.26 3.74 7.52
N GLU A 236 -5.36 4.87 6.82
CA GLU A 236 -5.43 6.18 7.44
C GLU A 236 -6.66 6.32 8.34
N ALA A 237 -7.81 5.74 7.93
CA ALA A 237 -9.01 5.74 8.74
C ALA A 237 -8.83 4.97 10.06
N ILE A 238 -8.12 3.84 10.05
CA ILE A 238 -7.78 3.07 11.25
C ILE A 238 -6.93 3.92 12.21
N TYR A 239 -5.90 4.58 11.68
CA TYR A 239 -5.06 5.47 12.48
C TYR A 239 -5.89 6.60 13.09
N THR A 240 -6.70 7.30 12.29
CA THR A 240 -7.51 8.44 12.76
C THR A 240 -8.54 8.05 13.82
N GLN A 241 -9.14 6.87 13.71
CA GLN A 241 -10.08 6.38 14.72
C GLN A 241 -9.43 6.06 16.06
N ARG A 242 -8.15 5.64 16.07
CA ARG A 242 -7.39 5.45 17.33
C ARG A 242 -7.19 6.77 18.05
N GLU A 243 -6.96 7.86 17.32
CA GLU A 243 -6.73 9.20 17.89
C GLU A 243 -8.04 9.94 18.20
N ASN A 244 -9.11 9.68 17.44
CA ASN A 244 -10.42 10.30 17.66
C ASN A 244 -11.56 9.28 17.51
N PRO A 245 -12.13 8.77 18.62
CA PRO A 245 -13.17 7.74 18.60
C PRO A 245 -14.54 8.23 18.07
N ASP A 246 -14.70 9.53 17.84
CA ASP A 246 -15.90 10.09 17.21
C ASP A 246 -15.93 9.89 15.69
N LEU A 247 -14.81 9.43 15.10
CA LEU A 247 -14.69 9.16 13.67
C LEU A 247 -15.16 7.73 13.34
N GLU A 248 -15.83 7.60 12.21
CA GLU A 248 -16.27 6.32 11.66
C GLU A 248 -16.04 6.25 10.16
N TYR A 249 -15.63 5.08 9.67
CA TYR A 249 -15.31 4.83 8.27
C TYR A 249 -16.37 3.94 7.62
N VAL A 250 -16.75 4.28 6.39
CA VAL A 250 -17.75 3.54 5.61
C VAL A 250 -17.27 3.37 4.17
N ILE A 251 -17.45 2.17 3.66
CA ILE A 251 -17.39 1.88 2.21
C ILE A 251 -18.78 2.11 1.64
N PRO A 252 -18.98 3.10 0.72
CA PRO A 252 -20.28 3.39 0.14
C PRO A 252 -20.86 2.25 -0.70
N LYS A 253 -22.17 2.15 -0.73
CA LYS A 253 -22.91 1.08 -1.41
C LYS A 253 -22.75 1.05 -2.93
N GLU A 254 -22.36 2.16 -3.54
CA GLU A 254 -22.07 2.26 -4.97
C GLU A 254 -20.74 1.59 -5.34
N GLY A 255 -19.98 1.15 -4.35
CA GLY A 255 -18.66 0.56 -4.50
C GLY A 255 -17.54 1.57 -4.46
N THR A 256 -16.33 1.06 -4.53
CA THR A 256 -15.11 1.87 -4.40
C THR A 256 -13.90 1.18 -5.02
N ASN A 257 -12.75 1.83 -4.91
CA ASN A 257 -11.44 1.26 -5.21
C ASN A 257 -11.01 0.26 -4.11
N VAL A 258 -10.56 -0.91 -4.53
CA VAL A 258 -9.75 -1.85 -3.73
C VAL A 258 -8.38 -1.90 -4.37
N TRP A 259 -7.38 -1.36 -3.72
CA TRP A 259 -6.01 -1.30 -4.22
C TRP A 259 -5.10 -2.31 -3.53
N ILE A 260 -4.06 -2.74 -4.26
CA ILE A 260 -3.00 -3.61 -3.76
C ILE A 260 -1.66 -3.02 -4.20
N ASP A 261 -0.84 -2.67 -3.22
CA ASP A 261 0.56 -2.36 -3.47
C ASP A 261 1.39 -3.63 -3.31
N SER A 262 2.35 -3.81 -4.20
CA SER A 262 3.11 -5.06 -4.25
C SER A 262 4.59 -4.83 -4.48
N TRP A 263 5.39 -5.70 -3.91
CA TRP A 263 6.83 -5.76 -4.19
C TRP A 263 7.08 -6.25 -5.61
N VAL A 264 7.88 -5.52 -6.37
CA VAL A 264 8.33 -5.88 -7.71
C VAL A 264 9.85 -5.75 -7.80
N ILE A 265 10.46 -6.46 -8.76
CA ILE A 265 11.89 -6.41 -9.06
C ILE A 265 12.07 -5.75 -10.42
N PRO A 266 12.74 -4.59 -10.54
CA PRO A 266 13.10 -4.02 -11.82
C PRO A 266 13.94 -4.97 -12.67
N LYS A 267 13.76 -4.93 -13.99
CA LYS A 267 14.43 -5.82 -14.95
C LYS A 267 15.97 -5.76 -14.87
N ASN A 268 16.50 -4.60 -14.53
CA ASN A 268 17.96 -4.32 -14.42
C ASN A 268 18.45 -4.27 -12.98
N ALA A 269 17.72 -4.86 -12.02
CA ALA A 269 18.13 -4.92 -10.62
C ALA A 269 19.55 -5.48 -10.48
N PRO A 270 20.50 -4.73 -9.91
CA PRO A 270 21.88 -5.19 -9.81
C PRO A 270 22.07 -6.31 -8.79
N ASN A 271 21.21 -6.40 -7.79
CA ASN A 271 21.34 -7.36 -6.68
C ASN A 271 20.12 -8.31 -6.59
N MET A 272 19.79 -8.96 -7.71
CA MET A 272 18.60 -9.82 -7.87
C MET A 272 18.41 -10.86 -6.74
N GLU A 273 19.48 -11.49 -6.26
CA GLU A 273 19.39 -12.48 -5.18
C GLU A 273 19.02 -11.82 -3.84
N ASN A 274 19.56 -10.64 -3.56
CA ASN A 274 19.24 -9.88 -2.36
C ASN A 274 17.83 -9.30 -2.42
N ALA A 275 17.34 -8.94 -3.63
CA ALA A 275 15.94 -8.54 -3.85
C ALA A 275 14.97 -9.64 -3.43
N HIS A 276 15.19 -10.89 -3.87
CA HIS A 276 14.36 -12.03 -3.47
C HIS A 276 14.40 -12.27 -1.95
N LYS A 277 15.59 -12.18 -1.34
CA LYS A 277 15.74 -12.33 0.12
C LYS A 277 14.98 -11.25 0.89
N PHE A 278 15.02 -10.00 0.41
CA PHE A 278 14.28 -8.90 1.00
C PHE A 278 12.78 -9.14 0.91
N ILE A 279 12.27 -9.48 -0.27
CA ILE A 279 10.84 -9.77 -0.47
C ILE A 279 10.39 -10.95 0.39
N ASP A 280 11.17 -12.03 0.44
CA ASP A 280 10.85 -13.18 1.28
C ASP A 280 10.82 -12.84 2.77
N TYR A 281 11.78 -12.03 3.23
CA TYR A 281 11.82 -11.53 4.60
C TYR A 281 10.59 -10.72 4.96
N MET A 282 10.17 -9.79 4.06
CA MET A 282 8.96 -8.98 4.24
C MET A 282 7.68 -9.82 4.34
N CYS A 283 7.70 -11.05 3.82
CA CYS A 283 6.59 -11.99 3.88
C CYS A 283 6.60 -12.92 5.11
N GLN A 284 7.56 -12.81 6.02
CA GLN A 284 7.52 -13.52 7.31
C GLN A 284 6.38 -12.96 8.16
N PRO A 285 5.59 -13.81 8.85
CA PRO A 285 4.43 -13.37 9.63
C PRO A 285 4.72 -12.27 10.65
N GLU A 286 5.80 -12.43 11.41
CA GLU A 286 6.19 -11.48 12.46
C GLU A 286 6.64 -10.13 11.87
N ILE A 287 7.27 -10.16 10.70
CA ILE A 287 7.72 -8.96 9.99
C ILE A 287 6.52 -8.25 9.34
N ALA A 288 5.63 -9.01 8.69
CA ALA A 288 4.41 -8.46 8.11
C ALA A 288 3.48 -7.88 9.18
N LEU A 289 3.43 -8.47 10.39
CA LEU A 289 2.69 -7.92 11.52
C LEU A 289 3.27 -6.58 11.98
N LYS A 290 4.60 -6.47 12.17
CA LYS A 290 5.25 -5.21 12.55
C LYS A 290 4.93 -4.09 11.56
N ASN A 291 5.03 -4.39 10.25
CA ASN A 291 4.65 -3.41 9.22
C ASN A 291 3.17 -3.03 9.30
N PHE A 292 2.26 -3.99 9.45
CA PHE A 292 0.83 -3.70 9.63
C PHE A 292 0.56 -2.79 10.84
N GLU A 293 1.20 -3.05 11.97
CA GLU A 293 1.03 -2.25 13.19
C GLU A 293 1.57 -0.81 13.03
N TYR A 294 2.65 -0.65 12.25
CA TYR A 294 3.27 0.64 11.96
C TYR A 294 2.49 1.43 10.91
N ILE A 295 2.26 0.83 9.72
CA ILE A 295 1.65 1.53 8.59
C ILE A 295 0.12 1.55 8.63
N THR A 296 -0.52 0.68 9.43
CA THR A 296 -1.97 0.51 9.60
C THR A 296 -2.75 0.06 8.35
N TYR A 297 -2.10 -0.11 7.20
CA TYR A 297 -2.73 -0.70 6.02
C TYR A 297 -2.80 -2.21 6.11
N SER A 298 -3.90 -2.76 5.59
CA SER A 298 -4.22 -4.19 5.72
C SER A 298 -3.16 -5.08 5.09
N THR A 299 -2.76 -6.09 5.84
CA THR A 299 -1.77 -7.06 5.35
C THR A 299 -2.45 -8.19 4.56
N PRO A 300 -1.90 -8.61 3.42
CA PRO A 300 -2.33 -9.80 2.70
C PRO A 300 -1.76 -11.09 3.31
N ASN A 301 -0.92 -10.98 4.35
CA ASN A 301 -0.26 -12.10 5.02
C ASN A 301 -1.17 -12.72 6.08
N GLU A 302 -1.71 -13.89 5.80
CA GLU A 302 -2.62 -14.61 6.69
C GLU A 302 -1.92 -15.05 7.99
N GLY A 303 -0.61 -15.37 7.93
CA GLY A 303 0.16 -15.69 9.13
C GLY A 303 0.31 -14.48 10.06
N ALA A 304 0.53 -13.29 9.52
CA ALA A 304 0.56 -12.05 10.30
C ALA A 304 -0.82 -11.76 10.92
N ARG A 305 -1.89 -11.93 10.14
CA ARG A 305 -3.25 -11.74 10.65
C ARG A 305 -3.57 -12.67 11.82
N GLU A 306 -3.11 -13.92 11.78
CA GLU A 306 -3.27 -14.86 12.89
C GLU A 306 -2.56 -14.39 14.18
N LEU A 307 -1.44 -13.68 14.06
CA LEU A 307 -0.66 -13.16 15.18
C LEU A 307 -1.24 -11.89 15.82
N ILE A 308 -2.20 -11.21 15.18
CA ILE A 308 -2.86 -10.03 15.78
C ILE A 308 -3.55 -10.46 17.08
N GLU A 309 -3.09 -9.90 18.20
CA GLU A 309 -3.62 -10.21 19.55
C GLU A 309 -4.91 -9.44 19.87
N ASP A 310 -5.06 -8.24 19.28
CA ASP A 310 -6.26 -7.42 19.46
C ASP A 310 -7.40 -7.94 18.57
N GLU A 311 -8.38 -8.57 19.18
CA GLU A 311 -9.54 -9.15 18.49
C GLU A 311 -10.42 -8.08 17.80
N GLU A 312 -10.42 -6.84 18.26
CA GLU A 312 -11.14 -5.75 17.63
C GLU A 312 -10.46 -5.36 16.31
N ILE A 313 -9.14 -5.26 16.30
CA ILE A 313 -8.35 -5.00 15.08
C ILE A 313 -8.44 -6.19 14.14
N LYS A 314 -8.25 -7.42 14.64
CA LYS A 314 -8.27 -8.66 13.85
C LYS A 314 -9.59 -8.88 13.09
N ASN A 315 -10.70 -8.43 13.70
CA ASN A 315 -12.04 -8.53 13.13
C ASN A 315 -12.58 -7.18 12.62
N SER A 316 -11.72 -6.17 12.53
CA SER A 316 -12.11 -4.84 12.05
C SER A 316 -12.64 -4.92 10.61
N PRO A 317 -13.87 -4.42 10.35
CA PRO A 317 -14.40 -4.35 8.99
C PRO A 317 -13.71 -3.29 8.14
N ILE A 318 -12.84 -2.47 8.73
CA ILE A 318 -12.02 -1.46 8.04
C ILE A 318 -10.70 -2.09 7.59
N ALA A 319 -10.01 -2.76 8.52
CA ALA A 319 -8.74 -3.43 8.23
C ALA A 319 -8.95 -4.66 7.33
N PHE A 320 -9.98 -5.45 7.61
CA PHE A 320 -10.25 -6.71 6.92
C PHE A 320 -11.72 -6.79 6.48
N PRO A 321 -12.18 -5.89 5.59
CA PRO A 321 -13.54 -5.92 5.11
C PRO A 321 -13.81 -7.22 4.35
N LYS A 322 -14.99 -7.78 4.55
CA LYS A 322 -15.44 -8.90 3.75
C LYS A 322 -15.91 -8.39 2.39
N LEU A 323 -15.00 -8.38 1.43
CA LEU A 323 -15.21 -7.77 0.11
C LEU A 323 -16.45 -8.28 -0.61
N SER A 324 -16.86 -9.54 -0.36
CA SER A 324 -18.09 -10.12 -0.93
C SER A 324 -19.38 -9.43 -0.47
N ASP A 325 -19.34 -8.63 0.59
CA ASP A 325 -20.51 -7.91 1.12
C ASP A 325 -20.75 -6.57 0.39
N TYR A 326 -19.80 -6.17 -0.46
CA TYR A 326 -19.86 -4.91 -1.23
C TYR A 326 -20.02 -5.20 -2.72
N ASN A 327 -20.77 -4.34 -3.39
CA ASN A 327 -20.95 -4.38 -4.84
C ASN A 327 -19.98 -3.41 -5.54
N ALA A 328 -19.74 -3.65 -6.83
CA ALA A 328 -19.00 -2.74 -7.70
C ALA A 328 -17.62 -2.28 -7.16
N LEU A 329 -16.94 -3.16 -6.43
CA LEU A 329 -15.53 -2.96 -6.08
C LEU A 329 -14.68 -3.14 -7.35
N GLU A 330 -13.71 -2.26 -7.54
CA GLU A 330 -12.78 -2.33 -8.67
C GLU A 330 -11.36 -2.01 -8.21
N THR A 331 -10.39 -2.56 -8.94
CA THR A 331 -8.97 -2.19 -8.83
C THR A 331 -8.64 -1.21 -9.96
N TYR A 332 -7.76 -0.23 -9.74
CA TYR A 332 -7.33 0.66 -10.80
C TYR A 332 -6.62 -0.11 -11.90
N SER A 333 -6.92 0.26 -13.14
CA SER A 333 -6.24 -0.25 -14.32
C SER A 333 -5.44 0.87 -15.00
N TYR A 334 -4.32 0.53 -15.59
CA TYR A 334 -3.62 1.43 -16.49
C TYR A 334 -4.48 1.70 -17.72
N LEU A 335 -4.78 2.96 -17.97
CA LEU A 335 -5.70 3.40 -19.01
C LEU A 335 -5.00 3.75 -20.36
N GLY A 336 -3.69 3.58 -20.41
CA GLY A 336 -2.87 4.06 -21.51
C GLY A 336 -2.58 5.56 -21.40
N GLU A 337 -1.62 6.04 -22.18
CA GLU A 337 -1.21 7.46 -22.17
C GLU A 337 -2.35 8.41 -22.54
N GLU A 338 -3.19 8.01 -23.50
CA GLU A 338 -4.35 8.81 -23.94
C GLU A 338 -5.41 8.90 -22.81
N GLY A 339 -5.66 7.80 -22.12
CA GLY A 339 -6.59 7.77 -20.98
C GLY A 339 -6.08 8.62 -19.81
N ASP A 340 -4.83 8.46 -19.43
CA ASP A 340 -4.20 9.25 -18.38
C ASP A 340 -4.20 10.75 -18.73
N ALA A 341 -3.92 11.10 -19.97
CA ALA A 341 -3.97 12.49 -20.45
C ALA A 341 -5.38 13.08 -20.35
N LEU A 342 -6.43 12.32 -20.75
CA LEU A 342 -7.82 12.75 -20.70
C LEU A 342 -8.28 13.03 -19.24
N TYR A 343 -8.00 12.09 -18.31
CA TYR A 343 -8.33 12.32 -16.89
C TYR A 343 -7.60 13.54 -16.32
N ASN A 344 -6.33 13.73 -16.65
CA ASN A 344 -5.56 14.89 -16.20
C ASN A 344 -6.04 16.20 -16.79
N GLU A 345 -6.53 16.23 -18.05
CA GLU A 345 -7.12 17.42 -18.67
C GLU A 345 -8.41 17.81 -17.95
N LEU A 346 -9.33 16.86 -17.78
CA LEU A 346 -10.60 17.09 -17.09
C LEU A 346 -10.39 17.49 -15.62
N TRP A 347 -9.38 16.94 -14.95
CA TRP A 347 -9.03 17.34 -13.58
C TRP A 347 -8.54 18.79 -13.50
N LYS A 348 -7.77 19.25 -14.46
CA LYS A 348 -7.39 20.68 -14.55
C LYS A 348 -8.60 21.58 -14.67
N GLU A 349 -9.62 21.17 -15.43
CA GLU A 349 -10.88 21.91 -15.52
C GLU A 349 -11.56 21.99 -14.16
N VAL A 350 -11.69 20.86 -13.43
CA VAL A 350 -12.24 20.84 -12.05
C VAL A 350 -11.48 21.81 -11.13
N LYS A 351 -10.15 21.82 -11.20
CA LYS A 351 -9.33 22.67 -10.31
C LYS A 351 -9.38 24.16 -10.69
N SER A 352 -9.68 24.51 -11.95
CA SER A 352 -9.65 25.89 -12.45
C SER A 352 -10.97 26.64 -12.29
N GLU A 353 -12.12 25.95 -12.29
CA GLU A 353 -13.45 26.53 -12.05
C GLU A 353 -13.68 26.76 -10.54
#